data_1986db1fdd90b5afcd267e6676e0d2d2
#
_entry.id   1986db1fdd90b5afcd267e6676e0d2d2
#
_cell.length_a   1.000
_cell.length_b   1.000
_cell.length_c   1.000
_cell.angle_alpha   90.00
_cell.angle_beta   90.00
_cell.angle_gamma   90.00
#
_symmetry.space_group_name_H-M   'P 1'
#
loop_
_entity.id
_entity.type
_entity.pdbx_description
1 polymer ?
#
loop_
_entity_poly.entity_id
_entity_poly.type
_entity_poly.pdbx_seq_one_letter_code
_entity_poly.pdbx_strand_id
1 'polypeptide(L)'
;MIRRPPRSTPKPSSAASDVYKRQVSASLNGEWQAVRIYRPGGIMIEDLRPLVRLYISIVLEKDGRQENGSRGSGGRVDYAKFLEASHWQNQVDEAINQAEINLTSIDTPAGEMDVVLGPGYPGVLLHEAIGHGLEGDFNRKKTSAFSNLMGEKIADESVTVVDDGTIDSRRGSLSVDDEGTPTNCTTLIENGILTGYMQDRLNSKLMGVSPTGNGRRESYAHLPMPRMTNTYMLSGNRHPEEILKTVKNGLYAVDFGGGQVDITSGKFVFTCTEAYKIEDGKVTNPVKGATLIGNGPDVLNRVKMVGNDSKMDTGIGTCGKDGQSVPVGVGQPTMLIENLTVGGTATA
;
A
#
# COMPACT_ATOMS: atom_id res chain seq x y z
N MET A 1 -26.68 20.03 -32.76
CA MET A 1 -25.28 20.48 -32.64
C MET A 1 -25.03 20.89 -31.20
N ILE A 2 -24.38 20.04 -30.43
CA ILE A 2 -23.99 20.33 -29.02
C ILE A 2 -22.66 21.06 -29.10
N ARG A 3 -22.66 22.33 -28.72
CA ARG A 3 -21.42 23.13 -28.62
C ARG A 3 -20.59 22.65 -27.47
N ARG A 4 -19.34 22.27 -27.74
CA ARG A 4 -18.34 21.95 -26.70
C ARG A 4 -18.09 23.20 -25.85
N PRO A 5 -18.01 23.15 -24.52
CA PRO A 5 -17.61 24.27 -23.70
C PRO A 5 -16.16 24.70 -24.04
N PRO A 6 -15.84 26.01 -23.94
CA PRO A 6 -14.51 26.49 -24.22
C PRO A 6 -13.51 25.90 -23.25
N ARG A 7 -12.38 25.40 -23.77
CA ARG A 7 -11.23 25.00 -22.97
C ARG A 7 -10.67 26.20 -22.22
N SER A 8 -10.92 26.30 -20.93
CA SER A 8 -10.17 27.24 -20.09
C SER A 8 -8.75 26.65 -19.90
N THR A 9 -7.77 27.22 -20.59
CA THR A 9 -6.37 27.03 -20.23
C THR A 9 -6.14 27.76 -18.89
N PRO A 10 -5.71 27.05 -17.82
CA PRO A 10 -5.26 27.73 -16.62
C PRO A 10 -4.08 28.64 -16.99
N LYS A 11 -4.11 29.90 -16.55
CA LYS A 11 -2.94 30.78 -16.64
C LYS A 11 -1.82 30.15 -15.82
N PRO A 12 -0.59 29.98 -16.36
CA PRO A 12 0.53 29.55 -15.55
C PRO A 12 0.77 30.57 -14.46
N SER A 13 0.82 30.12 -13.20
CA SER A 13 1.41 30.93 -12.15
C SER A 13 2.88 31.09 -12.50
N SER A 14 3.24 32.30 -12.90
CA SER A 14 4.60 32.64 -13.27
C SER A 14 5.46 32.74 -12.02
N ALA A 15 6.25 31.73 -11.77
CA ALA A 15 7.56 31.91 -11.16
C ALA A 15 8.54 31.34 -12.16
N ALA A 16 9.60 32.06 -12.45
CA ALA A 16 10.63 31.70 -13.39
C ALA A 16 11.33 30.41 -12.93
N SER A 17 10.81 29.27 -13.33
CA SER A 17 11.51 28.00 -13.34
C SER A 17 11.53 27.50 -14.78
N ASP A 18 12.69 27.08 -15.27
CA ASP A 18 12.87 26.46 -16.59
C ASP A 18 12.18 25.09 -16.70
N VAL A 19 11.19 24.82 -15.83
CA VAL A 19 10.41 23.57 -15.75
C VAL A 19 9.11 23.73 -16.52
N TYR A 20 8.90 22.85 -17.49
CA TYR A 20 7.72 22.85 -18.33
C TYR A 20 6.78 21.69 -18.01
N LYS A 21 5.48 21.97 -17.89
CA LYS A 21 4.45 20.92 -17.82
C LYS A 21 4.23 20.35 -19.20
N ARG A 22 4.59 19.07 -19.40
CA ARG A 22 4.41 18.36 -20.68
C ARG A 22 3.05 17.71 -20.78
N GLN A 23 2.59 17.08 -19.71
CA GLN A 23 1.33 16.37 -19.70
C GLN A 23 0.69 16.41 -18.32
N VAL A 24 -0.64 16.54 -18.31
CA VAL A 24 -1.46 16.37 -17.09
C VAL A 24 -2.59 15.42 -17.45
N SER A 25 -2.73 14.37 -16.64
CA SER A 25 -3.84 13.43 -16.72
C SER A 25 -4.55 13.38 -15.37
N ALA A 26 -5.88 13.47 -15.39
CA ALA A 26 -6.71 13.30 -14.22
C ALA A 26 -7.87 12.36 -14.53
N SER A 27 -8.13 11.42 -13.65
CA SER A 27 -9.27 10.51 -13.76
C SER A 27 -10.02 10.43 -12.43
N LEU A 28 -11.34 10.52 -12.50
CA LEU A 28 -12.25 10.29 -11.38
C LEU A 28 -13.16 9.13 -11.77
N ASN A 29 -13.03 8.01 -11.08
CA ASN A 29 -13.79 6.81 -11.31
C ASN A 29 -14.65 6.52 -10.09
N GLY A 30 -15.88 6.06 -10.30
CA GLY A 30 -16.76 5.66 -9.23
C GLY A 30 -17.64 4.50 -9.62
N GLU A 31 -17.97 3.70 -8.65
CA GLU A 31 -18.82 2.54 -8.74
C GLU A 31 -19.80 2.55 -7.58
N TRP A 32 -21.01 2.04 -7.83
CA TRP A 32 -22.02 1.83 -6.82
C TRP A 32 -22.60 0.43 -6.99
N GLN A 33 -22.23 -0.47 -6.08
CA GLN A 33 -22.71 -1.85 -6.11
C GLN A 33 -23.78 -2.07 -5.04
N ALA A 34 -24.91 -2.70 -5.42
CA ALA A 34 -25.85 -3.32 -4.50
C ALA A 34 -25.65 -4.83 -4.55
N VAL A 35 -25.28 -5.42 -3.44
CA VAL A 35 -24.94 -6.85 -3.34
C VAL A 35 -25.99 -7.57 -2.50
N ARG A 36 -26.44 -8.75 -2.98
CA ARG A 36 -27.28 -9.68 -2.22
C ARG A 36 -26.61 -11.04 -2.18
N ILE A 37 -26.47 -11.56 -0.98
CA ILE A 37 -25.84 -12.85 -0.73
C ILE A 37 -26.89 -13.79 -0.11
N TYR A 38 -27.17 -14.87 -0.81
CA TYR A 38 -28.07 -15.90 -0.33
C TYR A 38 -27.28 -17.09 0.17
N ARG A 39 -27.58 -17.54 1.38
CA ARG A 39 -26.94 -18.69 2.00
C ARG A 39 -27.98 -19.78 2.31
N PRO A 40 -27.55 -21.05 2.37
CA PRO A 40 -28.42 -22.15 2.81
C PRO A 40 -29.11 -21.82 4.13
N GLY A 41 -30.39 -22.26 4.26
CA GLY A 41 -31.18 -21.95 5.45
C GLY A 41 -32.01 -20.65 5.32
N GLY A 42 -32.10 -20.05 4.13
CA GLY A 42 -32.92 -18.85 3.87
C GLY A 42 -32.29 -17.54 4.36
N ILE A 43 -31.00 -17.54 4.67
CA ILE A 43 -30.29 -16.34 5.10
C ILE A 43 -30.05 -15.48 3.86
N MET A 44 -30.50 -14.21 3.92
CA MET A 44 -30.22 -13.18 2.92
C MET A 44 -29.51 -12.01 3.58
N ILE A 45 -28.43 -11.56 2.98
CA ILE A 45 -27.61 -10.43 3.43
C ILE A 45 -27.53 -9.44 2.28
N GLU A 46 -27.77 -8.17 2.58
CA GLU A 46 -27.65 -7.06 1.62
C GLU A 46 -26.53 -6.13 2.05
N ASP A 47 -25.81 -5.58 1.06
CA ASP A 47 -24.75 -4.61 1.29
C ASP A 47 -24.71 -3.60 0.16
N LEU A 48 -24.43 -2.33 0.48
CA LEU A 48 -24.22 -1.25 -0.48
C LEU A 48 -22.75 -0.84 -0.44
N ARG A 49 -22.10 -0.89 -1.60
CA ARG A 49 -20.65 -0.73 -1.75
C ARG A 49 -20.32 0.40 -2.71
N PRO A 50 -20.38 1.66 -2.26
CA PRO A 50 -19.81 2.75 -3.05
C PRO A 50 -18.29 2.58 -3.13
N LEU A 51 -17.70 3.05 -4.23
CA LEU A 51 -16.25 3.08 -4.40
C LEU A 51 -15.87 4.22 -5.34
N VAL A 52 -15.03 5.12 -4.88
CA VAL A 52 -14.53 6.24 -5.68
C VAL A 52 -13.02 6.27 -5.66
N ARG A 53 -12.40 6.65 -6.77
CA ARG A 53 -10.96 6.89 -6.90
C ARG A 53 -10.70 8.10 -7.78
N LEU A 54 -9.97 9.08 -7.26
CA LEU A 54 -9.32 10.15 -7.99
C LEU A 54 -7.86 9.77 -8.21
N TYR A 55 -7.35 9.99 -9.43
CA TYR A 55 -5.93 9.81 -9.73
C TYR A 55 -5.45 10.93 -10.64
N ILE A 56 -4.32 11.52 -10.31
CA ILE A 56 -3.69 12.63 -11.02
C ILE A 56 -2.24 12.24 -11.32
N SER A 57 -1.82 12.47 -12.55
CA SER A 57 -0.46 12.24 -13.00
C SER A 57 0.02 13.43 -13.81
N ILE A 58 1.26 13.86 -13.56
CA ILE A 58 1.85 15.05 -14.16
C ILE A 58 3.24 14.70 -14.64
N VAL A 59 3.54 15.02 -15.88
CA VAL A 59 4.89 14.92 -16.45
C VAL A 59 5.48 16.32 -16.52
N LEU A 60 6.62 16.52 -15.90
CA LEU A 60 7.42 17.73 -16.00
C LEU A 60 8.68 17.47 -16.87
N GLU A 61 9.16 18.52 -17.48
CA GLU A 61 10.42 18.49 -18.23
C GLU A 61 11.30 19.67 -17.84
N LYS A 62 12.58 19.39 -17.68
CA LYS A 62 13.65 20.37 -17.52
C LYS A 62 14.91 19.88 -18.21
N ASP A 63 15.52 20.74 -19.04
CA ASP A 63 16.78 20.45 -19.75
C ASP A 63 16.76 19.11 -20.53
N GLY A 64 15.62 18.75 -21.12
CA GLY A 64 15.42 17.50 -21.86
C GLY A 64 15.15 16.26 -20.98
N ARG A 65 15.25 16.36 -19.66
CA ARG A 65 14.88 15.31 -18.72
C ARG A 65 13.39 15.40 -18.39
N GLN A 66 12.69 14.27 -18.51
CA GLN A 66 11.27 14.17 -18.17
C GLN A 66 11.10 13.26 -16.96
N GLU A 67 10.31 13.72 -16.00
CA GLU A 67 9.97 12.95 -14.80
C GLU A 67 8.47 13.05 -14.50
N ASN A 68 7.94 12.00 -13.89
CA ASN A 68 6.55 11.88 -13.54
C ASN A 68 6.35 12.04 -12.04
N GLY A 69 5.28 12.71 -11.66
CA GLY A 69 4.72 12.69 -10.32
C GLY A 69 3.26 12.31 -10.38
N SER A 70 2.80 11.55 -9.41
CA SER A 70 1.41 11.12 -9.37
C SER A 70 0.89 11.05 -7.94
N ARG A 71 -0.39 11.37 -7.79
CA ARG A 71 -1.11 11.22 -6.52
C ARG A 71 -2.51 10.70 -6.80
N GLY A 72 -3.01 9.94 -5.85
CA GLY A 72 -4.36 9.44 -5.92
C GLY A 72 -4.98 9.37 -4.54
N SER A 73 -6.29 9.37 -4.51
CA SER A 73 -7.07 9.13 -3.31
C SER A 73 -8.36 8.41 -3.65
N GLY A 74 -8.93 7.72 -2.68
CA GLY A 74 -10.15 6.96 -2.90
C GLY A 74 -10.77 6.48 -1.59
N GLY A 75 -11.92 5.83 -1.70
CA GLY A 75 -12.61 5.29 -0.55
C GLY A 75 -13.99 4.74 -0.88
N ARG A 76 -14.63 4.17 0.13
CA ARG A 76 -16.02 3.72 0.05
C ARG A 76 -16.98 4.84 0.43
N VAL A 77 -17.01 5.85 -0.40
CA VAL A 77 -17.78 7.09 -0.25
C VAL A 77 -18.36 7.51 -1.60
N ASP A 78 -19.15 8.58 -1.60
CA ASP A 78 -19.63 9.23 -2.83
C ASP A 78 -18.57 10.17 -3.45
N TYR A 79 -18.93 10.84 -4.53
CA TYR A 79 -18.06 11.78 -5.24
C TYR A 79 -17.82 13.11 -4.52
N ALA A 80 -18.66 13.52 -3.57
CA ALA A 80 -18.71 14.88 -3.06
C ALA A 80 -17.34 15.39 -2.59
N LYS A 81 -16.67 14.61 -1.75
CA LYS A 81 -15.32 14.93 -1.23
C LYS A 81 -14.29 15.15 -2.35
N PHE A 82 -14.34 14.36 -3.42
CA PHE A 82 -13.34 14.40 -4.50
C PHE A 82 -13.57 15.55 -5.47
N LEU A 83 -14.75 16.19 -5.43
CA LEU A 83 -15.08 17.37 -6.21
C LEU A 83 -14.74 18.69 -5.48
N GLU A 84 -14.40 18.63 -4.20
CA GLU A 84 -13.96 19.79 -3.44
C GLU A 84 -12.62 20.30 -3.96
N ALA A 85 -12.55 21.59 -4.25
CA ALA A 85 -11.35 22.22 -4.82
C ALA A 85 -10.11 22.03 -3.95
N SER A 86 -10.24 22.18 -2.62
CA SER A 86 -9.16 21.97 -1.67
C SER A 86 -8.58 20.54 -1.74
N HIS A 87 -9.44 19.54 -1.96
CA HIS A 87 -9.01 18.15 -2.02
C HIS A 87 -8.19 17.84 -3.29
N TRP A 88 -8.73 18.16 -4.48
CA TRP A 88 -8.02 17.82 -5.71
C TRP A 88 -6.84 18.76 -6.00
N GLN A 89 -6.87 20.03 -5.54
CA GLN A 89 -5.73 20.93 -5.65
C GLN A 89 -4.53 20.42 -4.87
N ASN A 90 -4.73 19.97 -3.62
CA ASN A 90 -3.66 19.37 -2.82
C ASN A 90 -3.02 18.17 -3.54
N GLN A 91 -3.83 17.29 -4.18
CA GLN A 91 -3.33 16.17 -4.96
C GLN A 91 -2.49 16.62 -6.18
N VAL A 92 -2.90 17.71 -6.83
CA VAL A 92 -2.13 18.32 -7.94
C VAL A 92 -0.78 18.85 -7.44
N ASP A 93 -0.79 19.60 -6.34
CA ASP A 93 0.42 20.18 -5.77
C ASP A 93 1.41 19.10 -5.31
N GLU A 94 0.92 18.06 -4.68
CA GLU A 94 1.76 16.91 -4.28
C GLU A 94 2.33 16.16 -5.50
N ALA A 95 1.55 15.98 -6.59
CA ALA A 95 2.03 15.35 -7.81
C ALA A 95 3.10 16.21 -8.52
N ILE A 96 2.93 17.55 -8.55
CA ILE A 96 3.93 18.47 -9.07
C ILE A 96 5.21 18.36 -8.24
N ASN A 97 5.11 18.45 -6.92
CA ASN A 97 6.25 18.39 -6.02
C ASN A 97 7.05 17.09 -6.20
N GLN A 98 6.36 15.95 -6.33
CA GLN A 98 7.03 14.66 -6.60
C GLN A 98 7.80 14.68 -7.93
N ALA A 99 7.20 15.22 -9.00
CA ALA A 99 7.87 15.33 -10.29
C ALA A 99 9.09 16.29 -10.24
N GLU A 100 9.01 17.40 -9.51
CA GLU A 100 10.10 18.33 -9.29
C GLU A 100 11.26 17.71 -8.50
N ILE A 101 10.95 16.94 -7.44
CA ILE A 101 11.92 16.16 -6.68
C ILE A 101 12.64 15.17 -7.61
N ASN A 102 11.89 14.44 -8.43
CA ASN A 102 12.43 13.47 -9.37
C ASN A 102 13.32 14.11 -10.44
N LEU A 103 13.01 15.32 -10.91
CA LEU A 103 13.88 16.08 -11.83
C LEU A 103 15.27 16.40 -11.25
N THR A 104 15.37 16.55 -9.94
CA THR A 104 16.63 16.83 -9.24
C THR A 104 17.32 15.60 -8.67
N SER A 105 16.68 14.42 -8.78
CA SER A 105 17.20 13.18 -8.21
C SER A 105 18.46 12.71 -8.90
N ILE A 106 19.37 12.14 -8.10
CA ILE A 106 20.58 11.45 -8.55
C ILE A 106 20.36 9.95 -8.65
N ASP A 107 21.26 9.21 -9.24
CA ASP A 107 21.17 7.77 -9.32
C ASP A 107 21.34 7.11 -7.96
N THR A 108 20.51 6.08 -7.69
CA THR A 108 20.54 5.33 -6.43
C THR A 108 21.77 4.43 -6.37
N PRO A 109 22.54 4.43 -5.26
CA PRO A 109 23.59 3.43 -5.03
C PRO A 109 22.96 2.03 -4.87
N ALA A 110 23.63 1.01 -5.43
CA ALA A 110 23.25 -0.38 -5.23
C ALA A 110 24.04 -1.01 -4.08
N GLY A 111 23.43 -1.97 -3.39
CA GLY A 111 24.07 -2.72 -2.31
C GLY A 111 23.15 -3.03 -1.14
N GLU A 112 23.70 -3.63 -0.09
CA GLU A 112 23.02 -3.79 1.18
C GLU A 112 23.17 -2.53 2.02
N MET A 113 22.08 -2.00 2.54
CA MET A 113 22.07 -0.82 3.37
C MET A 113 20.86 -0.76 4.27
N ASP A 114 20.91 0.10 5.28
CA ASP A 114 19.77 0.40 6.13
C ASP A 114 18.74 1.20 5.36
N VAL A 115 17.47 0.79 5.47
CA VAL A 115 16.36 1.45 4.81
C VAL A 115 15.33 1.88 5.84
N VAL A 116 15.03 3.18 5.87
CA VAL A 116 13.89 3.71 6.59
C VAL A 116 12.72 3.83 5.64
N LEU A 117 11.63 3.16 5.94
CA LEU A 117 10.37 3.31 5.22
C LEU A 117 9.53 4.40 5.88
N GLY A 118 8.97 5.30 5.09
CA GLY A 118 8.04 6.33 5.56
C GLY A 118 6.68 5.76 5.99
N PRO A 119 5.83 6.56 6.65
CA PRO A 119 4.50 6.12 7.06
C PRO A 119 3.52 6.11 5.88
N GLY A 120 2.47 5.30 5.97
CA GLY A 120 1.38 5.27 5.00
C GLY A 120 1.56 4.28 3.86
N TYR A 121 1.60 4.75 2.61
CA TYR A 121 1.62 3.89 1.42
C TYR A 121 2.81 2.90 1.33
N PRO A 122 4.00 3.17 1.88
CA PRO A 122 5.04 2.15 1.99
C PRO A 122 4.60 0.85 2.68
N GLY A 123 3.48 0.84 3.41
CA GLY A 123 2.79 -0.35 3.89
C GLY A 123 2.39 -1.36 2.80
N VAL A 124 2.51 -1.00 1.51
CA VAL A 124 2.40 -1.96 0.40
C VAL A 124 3.46 -3.06 0.52
N LEU A 125 4.61 -2.78 1.12
CA LEU A 125 5.62 -3.80 1.41
C LEU A 125 5.08 -4.85 2.38
N LEU A 126 4.36 -4.44 3.43
CA LEU A 126 3.68 -5.38 4.35
C LEU A 126 2.62 -6.21 3.64
N HIS A 127 1.84 -5.59 2.75
CA HIS A 127 0.82 -6.26 1.96
C HIS A 127 1.42 -7.42 1.15
N GLU A 128 2.52 -7.18 0.45
CA GLU A 128 3.16 -8.19 -0.37
C GLU A 128 4.04 -9.14 0.44
N ALA A 129 4.90 -8.61 1.32
CA ALA A 129 5.86 -9.42 2.05
C ALA A 129 5.19 -10.38 3.05
N ILE A 130 4.04 -10.01 3.60
CA ILE A 130 3.36 -10.72 4.68
C ILE A 130 1.92 -11.03 4.33
N GLY A 131 1.16 -10.04 3.87
CA GLY A 131 -0.28 -10.12 3.72
C GLY A 131 -0.73 -11.31 2.91
N HIS A 132 -0.23 -11.47 1.69
CA HIS A 132 -0.52 -12.63 0.86
C HIS A 132 -0.04 -13.95 1.49
N GLY A 133 1.08 -13.92 2.19
CA GLY A 133 1.61 -15.07 2.90
C GLY A 133 0.73 -15.54 4.07
N LEU A 134 -0.11 -14.65 4.61
CA LEU A 134 -1.01 -14.94 5.74
C LEU A 134 -2.47 -15.19 5.31
N GLU A 135 -2.74 -15.35 4.03
CA GLU A 135 -4.04 -15.81 3.52
C GLU A 135 -4.24 -17.31 3.81
N GLY A 136 -5.42 -17.67 4.29
CA GLY A 136 -5.70 -19.00 4.86
C GLY A 136 -5.58 -20.15 3.86
N ASP A 137 -5.89 -19.93 2.59
CA ASP A 137 -5.84 -20.97 1.56
C ASP A 137 -4.42 -21.43 1.26
N PHE A 138 -3.44 -20.53 1.22
CA PHE A 138 -2.03 -20.87 1.06
C PHE A 138 -1.48 -21.59 2.30
N ASN A 139 -1.86 -21.16 3.49
CA ASN A 139 -1.43 -21.77 4.74
C ASN A 139 -2.03 -23.17 4.93
N ARG A 140 -3.31 -23.36 4.60
CA ARG A 140 -3.95 -24.68 4.61
C ARG A 140 -3.29 -25.64 3.62
N LYS A 141 -2.95 -25.17 2.44
CA LYS A 141 -2.25 -25.96 1.40
C LYS A 141 -0.75 -26.15 1.70
N LYS A 142 -0.22 -25.48 2.72
CA LYS A 142 1.21 -25.45 3.07
C LYS A 142 2.12 -24.96 1.94
N THR A 143 1.64 -23.97 1.18
CA THR A 143 2.36 -23.35 0.07
C THR A 143 2.85 -21.94 0.39
N SER A 144 2.58 -21.43 1.58
CA SER A 144 3.11 -20.13 2.05
C SER A 144 4.41 -20.33 2.81
N ALA A 145 5.31 -19.36 2.73
CA ALA A 145 6.50 -19.25 3.57
C ALA A 145 6.18 -19.16 5.08
N PHE A 146 4.94 -18.80 5.45
CA PHE A 146 4.46 -18.72 6.84
C PHE A 146 3.69 -19.96 7.31
N SER A 147 3.63 -21.01 6.50
CA SER A 147 2.93 -22.23 6.88
C SER A 147 3.55 -22.90 8.08
N ASN A 148 2.71 -23.32 9.04
CA ASN A 148 3.10 -23.96 10.31
C ASN A 148 3.87 -23.06 11.29
N LEU A 149 3.87 -21.74 11.12
CA LEU A 149 4.53 -20.79 12.03
C LEU A 149 3.55 -20.15 13.03
N MET A 150 2.30 -20.62 13.13
CA MET A 150 1.34 -20.13 14.11
C MET A 150 1.88 -20.29 15.53
N GLY A 151 1.91 -19.19 16.30
CA GLY A 151 2.48 -19.11 17.64
C GLY A 151 4.00 -18.90 17.70
N GLU A 152 4.67 -18.90 16.54
CA GLU A 152 6.11 -18.67 16.48
C GLU A 152 6.45 -17.18 16.37
N LYS A 153 7.63 -16.80 16.86
CA LYS A 153 8.18 -15.45 16.67
C LYS A 153 8.70 -15.30 15.24
N ILE A 154 8.08 -14.43 14.45
CA ILE A 154 8.40 -14.19 13.03
C ILE A 154 8.85 -12.77 12.74
N ALA A 155 8.83 -11.88 13.74
CA ALA A 155 9.21 -10.48 13.61
C ALA A 155 9.83 -9.96 14.91
N ASP A 156 10.33 -8.72 14.89
CA ASP A 156 10.70 -8.01 16.12
C ASP A 156 9.47 -7.79 17.02
N GLU A 157 9.68 -7.71 18.33
CA GLU A 157 8.61 -7.53 19.32
C GLU A 157 7.84 -6.20 19.19
N SER A 158 8.41 -5.21 18.52
CA SER A 158 7.75 -3.94 18.21
C SER A 158 6.75 -4.04 17.06
N VAL A 159 6.68 -5.18 16.36
CA VAL A 159 5.84 -5.38 15.18
C VAL A 159 4.49 -5.98 15.56
N THR A 160 3.43 -5.24 15.36
CA THR A 160 2.04 -5.72 15.43
C THR A 160 1.31 -5.34 14.13
N VAL A 161 0.77 -6.35 13.44
CA VAL A 161 0.10 -6.18 12.14
C VAL A 161 -1.33 -6.72 12.22
N VAL A 162 -2.26 -5.95 11.68
CA VAL A 162 -3.68 -6.30 11.62
C VAL A 162 -4.20 -6.22 10.19
N ASP A 163 -5.26 -6.98 9.89
CA ASP A 163 -6.12 -6.77 8.73
C ASP A 163 -7.50 -6.34 9.23
N ASP A 164 -7.92 -5.12 8.92
CA ASP A 164 -9.12 -4.50 9.48
C ASP A 164 -10.08 -4.05 8.38
N GLY A 165 -11.15 -4.82 8.19
CA GLY A 165 -12.23 -4.51 7.26
C GLY A 165 -13.27 -3.53 7.80
N THR A 166 -13.15 -3.08 9.06
CA THR A 166 -14.18 -2.28 9.75
C THR A 166 -13.92 -0.78 9.74
N ILE A 167 -12.74 -0.34 9.28
CA ILE A 167 -12.37 1.08 9.27
C ILE A 167 -13.30 1.84 8.32
N ASP A 168 -14.02 2.84 8.85
CA ASP A 168 -15.01 3.58 8.09
C ASP A 168 -14.42 4.25 6.83
N SER A 169 -15.19 4.24 5.76
CA SER A 169 -14.89 4.91 4.49
C SER A 169 -13.60 4.47 3.79
N ARG A 170 -12.85 3.48 4.32
CA ARG A 170 -11.62 3.00 3.69
C ARG A 170 -11.91 2.13 2.48
N ARG A 171 -11.00 2.19 1.50
CA ARG A 171 -11.14 1.50 0.21
C ARG A 171 -11.27 -0.04 0.37
N GLY A 172 -10.53 -0.63 1.28
CA GLY A 172 -10.54 -2.07 1.56
C GLY A 172 -11.72 -2.54 2.45
N SER A 173 -12.40 -1.61 3.14
CA SER A 173 -13.44 -1.95 4.12
C SER A 173 -14.74 -2.42 3.49
N LEU A 174 -15.45 -3.31 4.20
CA LEU A 174 -16.75 -3.87 3.84
C LEU A 174 -17.55 -4.13 5.11
N SER A 175 -18.87 -4.01 5.06
CA SER A 175 -19.73 -4.43 6.18
C SER A 175 -19.72 -5.96 6.33
N VAL A 176 -19.78 -6.65 5.20
CA VAL A 176 -19.67 -8.11 5.10
C VAL A 176 -18.81 -8.48 3.91
N ASP A 177 -18.11 -9.61 3.99
CA ASP A 177 -17.39 -10.18 2.85
C ASP A 177 -18.33 -10.75 1.77
N ASP A 178 -17.79 -11.30 0.70
CA ASP A 178 -18.60 -11.84 -0.41
C ASP A 178 -19.23 -13.20 -0.12
N GLU A 179 -19.02 -13.76 1.06
CA GLU A 179 -19.71 -14.91 1.62
C GLU A 179 -20.74 -14.53 2.69
N GLY A 180 -20.93 -13.23 2.95
CA GLY A 180 -21.84 -12.69 3.96
C GLY A 180 -21.36 -12.89 5.40
N THR A 181 -20.06 -12.97 5.60
CA THR A 181 -19.45 -12.96 6.93
C THR A 181 -19.12 -11.51 7.30
N PRO A 182 -19.53 -11.01 8.49
CA PRO A 182 -19.11 -9.69 8.94
C PRO A 182 -17.58 -9.56 8.92
N THR A 183 -17.09 -8.43 8.45
CA THR A 183 -15.65 -8.13 8.51
C THR A 183 -15.23 -7.80 9.94
N ASN A 184 -13.98 -8.05 10.25
CA ASN A 184 -13.42 -7.85 11.58
C ASN A 184 -12.07 -7.13 11.50
N CYS A 185 -11.56 -6.69 12.64
CA CYS A 185 -10.16 -6.40 12.83
C CYS A 185 -9.47 -7.69 13.29
N THR A 186 -8.72 -8.31 12.40
CA THR A 186 -8.01 -9.59 12.65
C THR A 186 -6.54 -9.30 12.94
N THR A 187 -6.08 -9.63 14.14
CA THR A 187 -4.64 -9.56 14.46
C THR A 187 -3.93 -10.71 13.77
N LEU A 188 -2.96 -10.37 12.92
CA LEU A 188 -2.14 -11.33 12.17
C LEU A 188 -0.83 -11.61 12.90
N ILE A 189 -0.15 -10.55 13.33
CA ILE A 189 1.08 -10.61 14.11
C ILE A 189 0.89 -9.74 15.34
N GLU A 190 1.17 -10.25 16.51
CA GLU A 190 1.09 -9.52 17.77
C GLU A 190 2.45 -9.59 18.50
N ASN A 191 3.08 -8.43 18.70
CA ASN A 191 4.39 -8.33 19.34
C ASN A 191 5.42 -9.31 18.74
N GLY A 192 5.45 -9.39 17.40
CA GLY A 192 6.34 -10.24 16.64
C GLY A 192 5.93 -11.70 16.52
N ILE A 193 4.84 -12.13 17.16
CA ILE A 193 4.35 -13.50 17.14
C ILE A 193 3.22 -13.64 16.12
N LEU A 194 3.26 -14.68 15.29
CA LEU A 194 2.17 -14.98 14.36
C LEU A 194 0.95 -15.52 15.11
N THR A 195 -0.16 -14.78 15.10
CA THR A 195 -1.37 -15.11 15.88
C THR A 195 -2.59 -15.43 15.03
N GLY A 196 -2.59 -15.07 13.74
CA GLY A 196 -3.77 -15.26 12.90
C GLY A 196 -3.48 -15.37 11.41
N TYR A 197 -4.42 -15.99 10.70
CA TYR A 197 -4.51 -15.97 9.24
C TYR A 197 -5.83 -15.35 8.82
N MET A 198 -5.88 -14.73 7.66
CA MET A 198 -7.13 -14.26 7.04
C MET A 198 -7.89 -15.43 6.44
N GLN A 199 -9.15 -15.61 6.83
CA GLN A 199 -9.93 -16.80 6.52
C GLN A 199 -11.23 -16.47 5.78
N ASP A 200 -11.50 -17.21 4.71
CA ASP A 200 -12.86 -17.39 4.16
C ASP A 200 -13.57 -18.52 4.91
N ARG A 201 -14.82 -18.80 4.55
CA ARG A 201 -15.61 -19.85 5.19
C ARG A 201 -15.14 -21.26 4.85
N LEU A 202 -14.63 -21.48 3.64
CA LEU A 202 -14.15 -22.80 3.21
C LEU A 202 -12.86 -23.16 3.95
N ASN A 203 -11.87 -22.27 3.91
CA ASN A 203 -10.56 -22.54 4.50
C ASN A 203 -10.63 -22.56 6.03
N SER A 204 -11.42 -21.67 6.65
CA SER A 204 -11.66 -21.70 8.09
C SER A 204 -12.25 -23.03 8.56
N LYS A 205 -13.28 -23.55 7.85
CA LYS A 205 -13.88 -24.84 8.16
C LYS A 205 -12.89 -25.98 8.05
N LEU A 206 -12.07 -26.00 7.00
CA LEU A 206 -11.08 -27.05 6.75
C LEU A 206 -9.89 -26.98 7.75
N MET A 207 -9.62 -25.85 8.31
CA MET A 207 -8.59 -25.62 9.33
C MET A 207 -9.13 -25.71 10.77
N GLY A 208 -10.46 -25.84 10.96
CA GLY A 208 -11.08 -25.92 12.28
C GLY A 208 -11.07 -24.60 13.06
N VAL A 209 -11.06 -23.46 12.37
CA VAL A 209 -11.05 -22.11 12.95
C VAL A 209 -12.27 -21.28 12.49
N SER A 210 -12.48 -20.10 13.06
CA SER A 210 -13.54 -19.20 12.64
C SER A 210 -13.16 -18.41 11.38
N PRO A 211 -14.13 -18.07 10.49
CA PRO A 211 -13.90 -17.16 9.39
C PRO A 211 -13.67 -15.73 9.91
N THR A 212 -12.85 -14.96 9.20
CA THR A 212 -12.45 -13.60 9.61
C THR A 212 -13.12 -12.49 8.80
N GLY A 213 -14.01 -12.84 7.85
CA GLY A 213 -14.65 -11.85 6.97
C GLY A 213 -13.75 -11.42 5.82
N ASN A 214 -12.85 -12.29 5.39
CA ASN A 214 -11.91 -12.08 4.31
C ASN A 214 -12.24 -12.88 3.04
N GLY A 215 -13.41 -13.53 2.97
CA GLY A 215 -13.87 -14.27 1.78
C GLY A 215 -14.30 -13.31 0.68
N ARG A 216 -13.36 -12.81 -0.15
CA ARG A 216 -13.59 -11.75 -1.14
C ARG A 216 -13.44 -12.24 -2.57
N ARG A 217 -14.12 -11.58 -3.50
CA ARG A 217 -14.05 -11.81 -4.95
C ARG A 217 -14.19 -10.50 -5.73
N GLU A 218 -13.70 -10.49 -6.97
CA GLU A 218 -13.82 -9.34 -7.85
C GLU A 218 -15.29 -9.06 -8.25
N SER A 219 -16.04 -10.10 -8.61
CA SER A 219 -17.42 -9.98 -9.05
C SER A 219 -18.21 -11.27 -8.79
N TYR A 220 -19.50 -11.25 -9.08
CA TYR A 220 -20.38 -12.43 -8.99
C TYR A 220 -19.92 -13.60 -9.88
N ALA A 221 -19.11 -13.35 -10.90
CA ALA A 221 -18.60 -14.38 -11.82
C ALA A 221 -17.39 -15.17 -11.26
N HIS A 222 -16.88 -14.77 -10.09
CA HIS A 222 -15.70 -15.36 -9.46
C HIS A 222 -16.03 -16.06 -8.15
N LEU A 223 -15.20 -17.04 -7.79
CA LEU A 223 -15.29 -17.67 -6.48
C LEU A 223 -14.64 -16.79 -5.40
N PRO A 224 -15.27 -16.66 -4.22
CA PRO A 224 -14.61 -16.03 -3.07
C PRO A 224 -13.36 -16.81 -2.64
N MET A 225 -12.37 -16.10 -2.14
CA MET A 225 -11.15 -16.66 -1.57
C MET A 225 -10.64 -15.73 -0.45
N PRO A 226 -9.73 -16.19 0.43
CA PRO A 226 -9.12 -15.31 1.42
C PRO A 226 -8.37 -14.17 0.74
N ARG A 227 -8.69 -12.93 1.10
CA ARG A 227 -8.10 -11.69 0.58
C ARG A 227 -8.02 -10.66 1.69
N MET A 228 -6.98 -9.87 1.65
CA MET A 228 -6.81 -8.70 2.53
C MET A 228 -7.95 -7.69 2.39
N THR A 229 -8.20 -6.93 3.46
CA THR A 229 -9.05 -5.74 3.49
C THR A 229 -8.19 -4.49 3.62
N ASN A 230 -7.90 -4.03 4.82
CA ASN A 230 -6.90 -3.00 5.07
C ASN A 230 -5.84 -3.60 5.99
N THR A 231 -4.70 -3.93 5.42
CA THR A 231 -3.59 -4.56 6.17
C THR A 231 -2.59 -3.49 6.56
N TYR A 232 -2.35 -3.31 7.85
CA TYR A 232 -1.44 -2.27 8.32
C TYR A 232 -0.73 -2.64 9.62
N MET A 233 0.43 -2.00 9.84
CA MET A 233 1.19 -2.09 11.08
C MET A 233 0.72 -1.01 12.05
N LEU A 234 0.53 -1.39 13.30
CA LEU A 234 0.22 -0.45 14.38
C LEU A 234 1.44 0.43 14.71
N SER A 235 1.18 1.56 15.37
CA SER A 235 2.24 2.43 15.85
C SER A 235 3.10 1.73 16.91
N GLY A 236 4.41 1.90 16.78
CA GLY A 236 5.37 1.62 17.84
C GLY A 236 5.51 2.80 18.80
N ASN A 237 6.67 2.91 19.43
CA ASN A 237 6.92 3.92 20.47
C ASN A 237 8.05 4.91 20.14
N ARG A 238 8.69 4.80 18.97
CA ARG A 238 9.81 5.66 18.58
C ARG A 238 9.33 6.90 17.83
N HIS A 239 9.99 8.02 18.05
CA HIS A 239 9.74 9.20 17.21
C HIS A 239 10.43 9.02 15.84
N PRO A 240 9.78 9.34 14.71
CA PRO A 240 10.37 9.16 13.37
C PRO A 240 11.75 9.79 13.19
N GLU A 241 11.96 10.98 13.74
CA GLU A 241 13.26 11.66 13.69
C GLU A 241 14.35 10.91 14.46
N GLU A 242 14.00 10.18 15.53
CA GLU A 242 14.98 9.36 16.27
C GLU A 242 15.42 8.20 15.39
N ILE A 243 14.49 7.58 14.66
CA ILE A 243 14.79 6.49 13.74
C ILE A 243 15.76 6.96 12.66
N LEU A 244 15.47 8.09 12.01
CA LEU A 244 16.36 8.65 10.97
C LEU A 244 17.76 8.95 11.50
N LYS A 245 17.88 9.48 12.71
CA LYS A 245 19.17 9.83 13.34
C LYS A 245 20.08 8.62 13.62
N THR A 246 19.55 7.41 13.68
CA THR A 246 20.34 6.19 13.93
C THR A 246 21.07 5.71 12.68
N VAL A 247 20.60 6.08 11.49
CA VAL A 247 21.12 5.60 10.22
C VAL A 247 22.31 6.47 9.77
N LYS A 248 23.49 5.89 9.65
CA LYS A 248 24.69 6.60 9.16
C LYS A 248 24.68 6.75 7.64
N ASN A 249 24.47 5.66 6.93
CA ASN A 249 24.33 5.63 5.48
C ASN A 249 23.18 4.69 5.13
N GLY A 250 22.22 5.20 4.37
CA GLY A 250 21.02 4.42 4.04
C GLY A 250 20.11 5.13 3.07
N LEU A 251 18.90 4.59 2.98
CA LEU A 251 17.85 5.10 2.13
C LEU A 251 16.61 5.45 2.97
N TYR A 252 15.98 6.57 2.68
CA TYR A 252 14.62 6.90 3.15
C TYR A 252 13.65 6.73 1.98
N ALA A 253 12.84 5.67 2.00
CA ALA A 253 11.86 5.37 0.97
C ALA A 253 10.47 5.88 1.39
N VAL A 254 9.93 6.82 0.62
CA VAL A 254 8.71 7.58 0.95
C VAL A 254 7.51 7.07 0.18
N ASP A 255 7.70 6.69 -1.10
CA ASP A 255 6.60 6.27 -1.96
C ASP A 255 7.05 5.19 -2.96
N PHE A 256 6.08 4.37 -3.41
CA PHE A 256 6.32 3.21 -4.28
C PHE A 256 5.41 3.21 -5.50
N GLY A 257 5.93 2.72 -6.63
CA GLY A 257 5.17 2.56 -7.87
C GLY A 257 4.46 1.22 -7.98
N GLY A 258 4.83 0.27 -7.15
CA GLY A 258 4.29 -1.09 -7.15
C GLY A 258 5.35 -2.11 -6.75
N GLY A 259 4.92 -3.35 -6.55
CA GLY A 259 5.79 -4.46 -6.20
C GLY A 259 5.19 -5.80 -6.60
N GLN A 260 5.97 -6.84 -6.41
CA GLN A 260 5.59 -8.23 -6.65
C GLN A 260 6.16 -9.11 -5.56
N VAL A 261 5.43 -10.18 -5.21
CA VAL A 261 5.88 -11.21 -4.28
C VAL A 261 5.70 -12.60 -4.89
N ASP A 262 6.66 -13.46 -4.66
CA ASP A 262 6.51 -14.92 -4.77
C ASP A 262 6.08 -15.46 -3.41
N ILE A 263 4.82 -15.83 -3.28
CA ILE A 263 4.21 -16.23 -2.00
C ILE A 263 4.86 -17.47 -1.41
N THR A 264 5.34 -18.38 -2.24
CA THR A 264 5.95 -19.65 -1.82
C THR A 264 7.32 -19.41 -1.19
N SER A 265 8.15 -18.61 -1.81
CA SER A 265 9.49 -18.27 -1.30
C SER A 265 9.51 -17.04 -0.40
N GLY A 266 8.48 -16.21 -0.43
CA GLY A 266 8.42 -14.92 0.27
C GLY A 266 9.28 -13.82 -0.36
N LYS A 267 9.91 -14.06 -1.51
CA LYS A 267 10.75 -13.06 -2.18
C LYS A 267 9.90 -11.95 -2.78
N PHE A 268 10.31 -10.71 -2.56
CA PHE A 268 9.63 -9.53 -3.09
C PHE A 268 10.61 -8.56 -3.79
N VAL A 269 10.04 -7.73 -4.66
CA VAL A 269 10.71 -6.63 -5.34
C VAL A 269 9.78 -5.43 -5.37
N PHE A 270 10.27 -4.25 -4.93
CA PHE A 270 9.53 -2.98 -4.93
C PHE A 270 10.34 -1.88 -5.58
N THR A 271 9.71 -1.07 -6.43
CA THR A 271 10.34 0.11 -7.01
C THR A 271 9.84 1.37 -6.31
N CYS A 272 10.78 2.16 -5.77
CA CYS A 272 10.46 3.46 -5.18
C CYS A 272 10.16 4.50 -6.28
N THR A 273 9.12 5.29 -6.08
CA THR A 273 8.81 6.48 -6.88
C THR A 273 9.32 7.76 -6.22
N GLU A 274 9.59 7.69 -4.92
CA GLU A 274 10.20 8.77 -4.16
C GLU A 274 11.09 8.18 -3.06
N ALA A 275 12.37 8.50 -3.08
CA ALA A 275 13.33 8.08 -2.07
C ALA A 275 14.47 9.09 -1.94
N TYR A 276 15.17 9.05 -0.80
CA TYR A 276 16.25 9.95 -0.47
C TYR A 276 17.41 9.19 0.16
N LYS A 277 18.64 9.70 -0.01
CA LYS A 277 19.80 9.22 0.77
C LYS A 277 19.67 9.70 2.22
N ILE A 278 20.14 8.85 3.12
CA ILE A 278 20.41 9.23 4.51
C ILE A 278 21.93 9.23 4.68
N GLU A 279 22.47 10.35 5.16
CA GLU A 279 23.89 10.53 5.47
C GLU A 279 24.02 11.15 6.86
N ASP A 280 24.70 10.44 7.76
CA ASP A 280 24.90 10.85 9.17
C ASP A 280 23.58 11.27 9.88
N GLY A 281 22.54 10.45 9.72
CA GLY A 281 21.23 10.68 10.35
C GLY A 281 20.40 11.80 9.72
N LYS A 282 20.77 12.29 8.55
CA LYS A 282 20.06 13.37 7.83
C LYS A 282 19.61 12.89 6.47
N VAL A 283 18.37 13.22 6.13
CA VAL A 283 17.85 13.06 4.77
C VAL A 283 18.50 14.10 3.86
N THR A 284 19.11 13.64 2.77
CA THR A 284 19.89 14.48 1.86
C THR A 284 19.33 14.45 0.44
N ASN A 285 20.09 14.03 -0.56
CA ASN A 285 19.68 14.08 -1.96
C ASN A 285 18.53 13.13 -2.30
N PRO A 286 17.54 13.55 -3.08
CA PRO A 286 16.59 12.63 -3.67
C PRO A 286 17.29 11.69 -4.66
N VAL A 287 16.83 10.43 -4.68
CA VAL A 287 17.37 9.39 -5.56
C VAL A 287 16.28 8.76 -6.42
N LYS A 288 16.67 8.26 -7.59
CA LYS A 288 15.75 7.56 -8.52
C LYS A 288 16.21 6.14 -8.82
N GLY A 289 15.26 5.31 -9.22
CA GLY A 289 15.54 3.94 -9.61
C GLY A 289 15.90 3.02 -8.43
N ALA A 290 15.59 3.43 -7.21
CA ALA A 290 15.74 2.58 -6.04
C ALA A 290 14.76 1.41 -6.12
N THR A 291 15.27 0.20 -5.97
CA THR A 291 14.47 -1.03 -5.94
C THR A 291 14.81 -1.79 -4.68
N LEU A 292 13.81 -2.02 -3.81
CA LEU A 292 13.98 -2.81 -2.60
C LEU A 292 13.75 -4.28 -2.91
N ILE A 293 14.68 -5.13 -2.51
CA ILE A 293 14.66 -6.57 -2.77
C ILE A 293 14.84 -7.29 -1.43
N GLY A 294 13.97 -8.27 -1.15
CA GLY A 294 14.04 -9.00 0.10
C GLY A 294 13.22 -10.27 0.12
N ASN A 295 13.12 -10.84 1.31
CA ASN A 295 12.27 -11.98 1.61
C ASN A 295 11.42 -11.64 2.84
N GLY A 296 10.10 -11.81 2.77
CA GLY A 296 9.17 -11.37 3.81
C GLY A 296 9.53 -11.83 5.22
N PRO A 297 9.66 -13.15 5.49
CA PRO A 297 10.08 -13.65 6.81
C PRO A 297 11.42 -13.11 7.30
N ASP A 298 12.40 -12.95 6.40
CA ASP A 298 13.71 -12.40 6.75
C ASP A 298 13.65 -10.93 7.10
N VAL A 299 12.98 -10.12 6.27
CA VAL A 299 12.85 -8.66 6.46
C VAL A 299 12.12 -8.31 7.74
N LEU A 300 11.10 -9.08 8.13
CA LEU A 300 10.39 -8.87 9.40
C LEU A 300 11.31 -8.99 10.62
N ASN A 301 12.28 -9.91 10.59
CA ASN A 301 13.27 -10.08 11.64
C ASN A 301 14.35 -8.99 11.63
N ARG A 302 14.48 -8.25 10.52
CA ARG A 302 15.42 -7.11 10.38
C ARG A 302 14.78 -5.76 10.71
N VAL A 303 13.48 -5.71 11.03
CA VAL A 303 12.86 -4.52 11.59
C VAL A 303 13.47 -4.24 12.96
N LYS A 304 13.99 -3.03 13.17
CA LYS A 304 14.68 -2.65 14.42
C LYS A 304 13.98 -1.56 15.19
N MET A 305 13.31 -0.67 14.49
CA MET A 305 12.61 0.44 15.11
C MET A 305 11.29 0.67 14.41
N VAL A 306 10.24 0.90 15.18
CA VAL A 306 8.89 1.20 14.68
C VAL A 306 8.42 2.52 15.26
N GLY A 307 8.01 3.43 14.41
CA GLY A 307 7.58 4.79 14.72
C GLY A 307 6.21 4.86 15.37
N ASN A 308 5.90 6.00 15.96
CA ASN A 308 4.61 6.29 16.59
C ASN A 308 3.63 7.04 15.66
N ASP A 309 3.91 7.05 14.35
CA ASP A 309 3.26 7.85 13.32
C ASP A 309 2.50 7.01 12.28
N SER A 310 1.95 5.85 12.68
CA SER A 310 1.22 4.98 11.74
C SER A 310 0.15 5.76 10.98
N LYS A 311 0.15 5.60 9.67
CA LYS A 311 -0.85 6.17 8.74
C LYS A 311 -1.32 5.12 7.77
N MET A 312 -2.56 5.27 7.32
CA MET A 312 -3.09 4.54 6.18
C MET A 312 -2.72 5.25 4.88
N ASP A 313 -2.68 4.51 3.79
CA ASP A 313 -2.58 5.05 2.43
C ASP A 313 -3.74 6.00 2.10
N THR A 314 -3.70 6.64 0.94
CA THR A 314 -4.75 7.57 0.50
C THR A 314 -5.97 6.88 -0.12
N GLY A 315 -6.00 5.53 -0.15
CA GLY A 315 -7.14 4.75 -0.67
C GLY A 315 -7.06 4.47 -2.17
N ILE A 316 -5.88 4.12 -2.67
CA ILE A 316 -5.67 3.78 -4.09
C ILE A 316 -5.38 2.29 -4.34
N GLY A 317 -5.16 1.52 -3.29
CA GLY A 317 -4.71 0.12 -3.36
C GLY A 317 -5.67 -0.79 -4.13
N THR A 318 -5.09 -1.66 -4.95
CA THR A 318 -5.77 -2.75 -5.65
C THR A 318 -4.89 -3.98 -5.56
N CYS A 319 -5.44 -5.08 -5.07
CA CYS A 319 -4.75 -6.34 -4.88
C CYS A 319 -5.17 -7.35 -5.94
N GLY A 320 -4.20 -8.02 -6.55
CA GLY A 320 -4.41 -9.09 -7.54
C GLY A 320 -4.11 -10.48 -6.95
N LYS A 321 -4.99 -11.47 -7.20
CA LYS A 321 -4.76 -12.89 -6.89
C LYS A 321 -5.64 -13.75 -7.78
N ASP A 322 -5.08 -14.79 -8.37
CA ASP A 322 -5.78 -15.73 -9.27
C ASP A 322 -6.62 -15.04 -10.37
N GLY A 323 -6.05 -13.98 -10.98
CA GLY A 323 -6.73 -13.22 -12.03
C GLY A 323 -7.88 -12.34 -11.54
N GLN A 324 -8.07 -12.19 -10.24
CA GLN A 324 -9.09 -11.35 -9.62
C GLN A 324 -8.47 -10.13 -8.94
N SER A 325 -9.08 -8.96 -9.10
CA SER A 325 -8.69 -7.71 -8.47
C SER A 325 -9.70 -7.27 -7.41
N VAL A 326 -9.23 -6.89 -6.21
CA VAL A 326 -10.10 -6.33 -5.17
C VAL A 326 -9.50 -5.04 -4.60
N PRO A 327 -10.34 -4.06 -4.20
CA PRO A 327 -9.89 -2.86 -3.53
C PRO A 327 -9.33 -3.20 -2.15
N VAL A 328 -8.18 -2.62 -1.78
CA VAL A 328 -7.52 -2.82 -0.49
C VAL A 328 -6.99 -1.49 0.06
N GLY A 329 -6.73 -1.46 1.35
CA GLY A 329 -5.94 -0.42 2.00
C GLY A 329 -4.66 -1.00 2.57
N VAL A 330 -3.65 -0.16 2.70
CA VAL A 330 -2.38 -0.50 3.34
C VAL A 330 -1.98 0.61 4.30
N GLY A 331 -1.11 0.30 5.26
CA GLY A 331 -0.61 1.33 6.16
C GLY A 331 0.54 0.83 7.01
N GLN A 332 1.34 1.79 7.48
CA GLN A 332 2.42 1.52 8.43
C GLN A 332 2.90 2.82 9.08
N PRO A 333 3.62 2.74 10.20
CA PRO A 333 4.43 3.82 10.71
C PRO A 333 5.78 3.90 9.99
N THR A 334 6.55 4.96 10.27
CA THR A 334 7.98 4.99 9.94
C THR A 334 8.67 3.79 10.58
N MET A 335 9.46 3.04 9.82
CA MET A 335 10.23 1.91 10.35
C MET A 335 11.62 1.78 9.74
N LEU A 336 12.56 1.29 10.55
CA LEU A 336 13.91 0.95 10.11
C LEU A 336 14.03 -0.54 9.86
N ILE A 337 14.52 -0.88 8.68
CA ILE A 337 14.92 -2.23 8.28
C ILE A 337 16.42 -2.23 8.04
N GLU A 338 17.17 -3.06 8.79
CA GLU A 338 18.62 -3.17 8.63
C GLU A 338 19.00 -4.05 7.44
N ASN A 339 20.09 -3.68 6.76
CA ASN A 339 20.76 -4.47 5.73
C ASN A 339 19.81 -5.00 4.63
N LEU A 340 18.89 -4.14 4.14
CA LEU A 340 18.03 -4.50 3.01
C LEU A 340 18.82 -4.35 1.69
N THR A 341 18.61 -5.28 0.76
CA THR A 341 19.19 -5.16 -0.59
C THR A 341 18.49 -4.07 -1.38
N VAL A 342 19.24 -3.09 -1.83
CA VAL A 342 18.80 -2.02 -2.70
C VAL A 342 19.43 -2.18 -4.08
N GLY A 343 18.59 -2.37 -5.10
CA GLY A 343 18.99 -2.23 -6.51
C GLY A 343 19.01 -0.77 -6.88
N GLY A 344 20.05 -0.34 -7.57
CA GLY A 344 20.25 1.04 -7.96
C GLY A 344 20.56 1.22 -9.43
N THR A 345 20.64 2.47 -9.87
CA THR A 345 20.98 2.87 -11.25
C THR A 345 22.36 3.48 -11.35
N ALA A 346 23.03 3.76 -10.22
CA ALA A 346 24.41 4.24 -10.26
C ALA A 346 25.34 3.18 -10.86
N THR A 347 26.05 3.55 -11.91
CA THR A 347 27.15 2.73 -12.46
C THR A 347 28.33 2.78 -11.48
N ALA A 348 28.87 1.60 -11.15
CA ALA A 348 30.04 1.47 -10.30
C ALA A 348 31.28 2.14 -10.91
#